data_87cc72212a20a0cf766f9234442284d1
#
_entry.id   87cc72212a20a0cf766f9234442284d1
#
_cell.length_a   1.000
_cell.length_b   1.000
_cell.length_c   1.000
_cell.angle_alpha   90.00
_cell.angle_beta   90.00
_cell.angle_gamma   90.00
#
_symmetry.space_group_name_H-M   'P 1'
#
loop_
_entity.id
_entity.type
_entity.pdbx_description
1 polymer ?
#
loop_
_entity_poly.entity_id
_entity_poly.type
_entity_poly.pdbx_seq_one_letter_code
_entity_poly.pdbx_strand_id
1 'polypeptide(L)'
;MILSVSRRTDIPAFYSEWFFNRLKEGFVYVRNPMNIHQVSRIVLSPDVIDCIVFWSKNPKPMLSRLDELKDYVYYFQFTINPYDKGLELGVPRKEGIINTFKDLSEKLGPKRVIWRYDPILLTDSMDVDYHFRYFEEIAKRLKDYTNTCVISFVDLYKKTQRNLQDTTAREPSMKEMIEMAAQLFLIANKYGITVQTCAEEIALETVGVKHGKCIDNALIEDLIGVKLVVSKDPNQRKECGCVQSIDIGEYNTCAHGCKYCYANFKDGVVAKNRMAHDPNSPLLIGNLGPDDKVTDRKLFSFIKIPEPFKTGDIVKLKHPENYKKADDIYGYSINLYKIISIKGDDVKLEGVQEMVPTSELLPVAIDGNEDRWIYYDPMIAASIVFPGDDVPAHHTDYSYYMEAFEHSFDDKNRSFKELVTKARCVYVHEVQHYLRKKFHEDYLRINEWKK
;
A
#
# COMPACT_ATOMS: atom_id res chain seq x y z
N MET A 1 -4.63 12.14 -4.71
CA MET A 1 -3.68 11.54 -5.70
C MET A 1 -2.54 10.84 -5.01
N ILE A 2 -1.86 9.90 -5.69
CA ILE A 2 -0.63 9.28 -5.20
C ILE A 2 0.57 9.91 -5.92
N LEU A 3 1.58 10.34 -5.15
CA LEU A 3 2.78 10.99 -5.67
C LEU A 3 3.95 9.99 -5.71
N SER A 4 4.56 9.76 -6.87
CA SER A 4 5.76 8.92 -7.04
C SER A 4 7.03 9.79 -7.05
N VAL A 5 7.96 9.54 -6.10
CA VAL A 5 9.18 10.34 -5.87
C VAL A 5 10.41 9.44 -5.86
N SER A 6 10.99 8.94 -6.92
CA SER A 6 10.51 8.84 -8.30
C SER A 6 11.02 7.53 -8.91
N ARG A 7 10.31 6.99 -9.91
CA ARG A 7 10.80 5.83 -10.70
C ARG A 7 11.83 6.22 -11.77
N ARG A 8 12.03 7.54 -12.01
CA ARG A 8 12.92 8.05 -13.06
C ARG A 8 14.28 8.50 -12.53
N THR A 9 14.37 8.75 -11.22
CA THR A 9 15.61 9.17 -10.54
C THR A 9 15.51 8.90 -9.05
N ASP A 10 16.63 8.97 -8.35
CA ASP A 10 16.67 8.82 -6.88
C ASP A 10 16.65 10.21 -6.23
N ILE A 11 15.42 10.76 -6.06
CA ILE A 11 15.22 12.07 -5.42
C ILE A 11 15.68 12.05 -3.96
N PRO A 12 15.36 11.02 -3.13
CA PRO A 12 15.84 10.94 -1.77
C PRO A 12 17.36 11.00 -1.63
N ALA A 13 18.10 10.41 -2.58
CA ALA A 13 19.55 10.36 -2.52
C ALA A 13 20.24 11.64 -2.99
N PHE A 14 19.70 12.32 -4.03
CA PHE A 14 20.42 13.39 -4.73
C PHE A 14 19.71 14.73 -4.75
N TYR A 15 18.41 14.75 -4.47
CA TYR A 15 17.54 15.92 -4.65
C TYR A 15 16.60 16.13 -3.47
N SER A 16 16.96 15.62 -2.28
CA SER A 16 16.13 15.73 -1.08
C SER A 16 15.86 17.19 -0.68
N GLU A 17 16.88 18.07 -0.77
CA GLU A 17 16.73 19.47 -0.50
C GLU A 17 15.69 20.14 -1.42
N TRP A 18 15.81 19.91 -2.73
CA TRP A 18 14.83 20.36 -3.71
C TRP A 18 13.42 19.88 -3.38
N PHE A 19 13.27 18.61 -3.06
CA PHE A 19 11.97 18.02 -2.75
C PHE A 19 11.30 18.72 -1.55
N PHE A 20 12.03 18.94 -0.47
CA PHE A 20 11.50 19.66 0.68
C PHE A 20 11.22 21.13 0.39
N ASN A 21 12.02 21.79 -0.43
CA ASN A 21 11.72 23.14 -0.90
C ASN A 21 10.41 23.16 -1.72
N ARG A 22 10.18 22.14 -2.57
CA ARG A 22 8.92 22.05 -3.34
C ARG A 22 7.71 21.79 -2.45
N LEU A 23 7.84 20.95 -1.43
CA LEU A 23 6.77 20.76 -0.44
C LEU A 23 6.43 22.08 0.28
N LYS A 24 7.45 22.83 0.71
CA LYS A 24 7.27 24.11 1.38
C LYS A 24 6.60 25.16 0.47
N GLU A 25 6.96 25.20 -0.81
CA GLU A 25 6.35 26.09 -1.81
C GLU A 25 4.95 25.61 -2.26
N GLY A 26 4.58 24.36 -1.96
CA GLY A 26 3.27 23.80 -2.24
C GLY A 26 3.05 23.36 -3.69
N PHE A 27 4.07 23.38 -4.55
CA PHE A 27 3.95 22.92 -5.93
C PHE A 27 5.28 22.51 -6.55
N VAL A 28 5.19 21.74 -7.64
CA VAL A 28 6.32 21.34 -8.49
C VAL A 28 5.94 21.43 -9.96
N TYR A 29 6.91 21.72 -10.83
CA TYR A 29 6.76 21.63 -12.27
C TYR A 29 7.37 20.33 -12.78
N VAL A 30 6.64 19.66 -13.68
CA VAL A 30 7.11 18.42 -14.33
C VAL A 30 6.99 18.56 -15.83
N ARG A 31 8.12 18.41 -16.52
CA ARG A 31 8.15 18.36 -18.00
C ARG A 31 7.60 17.04 -18.51
N ASN A 32 6.82 17.12 -19.57
CA ASN A 32 6.39 15.93 -20.30
C ASN A 32 7.61 15.34 -21.05
N PRO A 33 8.04 14.10 -20.76
CA PRO A 33 9.22 13.52 -21.43
C PRO A 33 9.03 13.32 -22.93
N MET A 34 7.81 13.34 -23.45
CA MET A 34 7.49 13.23 -24.89
C MET A 34 7.40 14.60 -25.58
N ASN A 35 7.18 15.67 -24.80
CA ASN A 35 7.12 17.05 -25.30
C ASN A 35 7.69 18.01 -24.25
N ILE A 36 8.95 18.37 -24.42
CA ILE A 36 9.72 19.16 -23.44
C ILE A 36 9.14 20.55 -23.15
N HIS A 37 8.35 21.11 -24.07
CA HIS A 37 7.71 22.41 -23.91
C HIS A 37 6.36 22.34 -23.16
N GLN A 38 5.86 21.13 -22.92
CA GLN A 38 4.68 20.92 -22.11
C GLN A 38 5.08 20.68 -20.65
N VAL A 39 4.70 21.63 -19.78
CA VAL A 39 5.01 21.60 -18.36
C VAL A 39 3.71 21.52 -17.56
N SER A 40 3.63 20.57 -16.65
CA SER A 40 2.51 20.45 -15.73
C SER A 40 2.88 21.07 -14.38
N ARG A 41 2.02 21.94 -13.84
CA ARG A 41 2.07 22.37 -12.45
C ARG A 41 1.29 21.36 -11.59
N ILE A 42 1.94 20.79 -10.59
CA ILE A 42 1.38 19.81 -9.67
C ILE A 42 1.38 20.41 -8.27
N VAL A 43 0.20 20.53 -7.68
CA VAL A 43 0.05 21.03 -6.29
C VAL A 43 0.49 19.92 -5.33
N LEU A 44 1.27 20.31 -4.31
CA LEU A 44 1.80 19.43 -3.26
C LEU A 44 1.15 19.75 -1.91
N SER A 45 -0.18 19.67 -1.84
CA SER A 45 -0.93 19.86 -0.59
C SER A 45 -1.32 18.51 0.03
N PRO A 46 -1.27 18.36 1.37
CA PRO A 46 -1.80 17.19 2.06
C PRO A 46 -3.27 16.87 1.71
N ASP A 47 -4.08 17.89 1.37
CA ASP A 47 -5.50 17.69 1.03
C ASP A 47 -5.71 16.91 -0.28
N VAL A 48 -4.71 16.91 -1.18
CA VAL A 48 -4.80 16.24 -2.49
C VAL A 48 -3.85 15.05 -2.63
N ILE A 49 -2.84 14.94 -1.77
CA ILE A 49 -1.88 13.84 -1.77
C ILE A 49 -2.32 12.78 -0.76
N ASP A 50 -2.83 11.65 -1.25
CA ASP A 50 -3.23 10.52 -0.41
C ASP A 50 -2.02 9.76 0.14
N CYS A 51 -0.95 9.65 -0.67
CA CYS A 51 0.29 9.00 -0.28
C CYS A 51 1.46 9.45 -1.15
N ILE A 52 2.66 9.52 -0.55
CA ILE A 52 3.93 9.71 -1.26
C ILE A 52 4.68 8.39 -1.28
N VAL A 53 5.11 7.94 -2.46
CA VAL A 53 5.93 6.73 -2.62
C VAL A 53 7.33 7.15 -3.04
N PHE A 54 8.28 6.93 -2.16
CA PHE A 54 9.69 7.20 -2.41
C PHE A 54 10.40 5.97 -2.98
N TRP A 55 11.30 6.20 -3.92
CA TRP A 55 12.13 5.18 -4.54
C TRP A 55 13.59 5.56 -4.34
N SER A 56 14.36 4.71 -3.67
CA SER A 56 15.74 5.05 -3.39
C SER A 56 16.63 3.83 -3.19
N LYS A 57 17.91 4.01 -3.52
CA LYS A 57 19.00 3.13 -3.12
C LYS A 57 19.79 3.68 -1.90
N ASN A 58 19.54 4.95 -1.55
CA ASN A 58 20.20 5.57 -0.40
C ASN A 58 19.44 6.82 0.08
N PRO A 59 18.37 6.69 0.84
CA PRO A 59 17.61 7.85 1.33
C PRO A 59 18.29 8.58 2.51
N LYS A 60 19.54 8.28 2.83
CA LYS A 60 20.26 8.87 3.96
C LYS A 60 20.16 10.40 4.07
N PRO A 61 20.23 11.18 2.94
CA PRO A 61 20.10 12.63 3.00
C PRO A 61 18.74 13.12 3.50
N MET A 62 17.67 12.31 3.40
CA MET A 62 16.32 12.67 3.89
C MET A 62 16.09 12.37 5.36
N LEU A 63 16.87 11.46 5.98
CA LEU A 63 16.56 10.90 7.31
C LEU A 63 16.42 11.95 8.42
N SER A 64 17.19 13.04 8.35
CA SER A 64 17.14 14.12 9.35
C SER A 64 15.96 15.07 9.16
N ARG A 65 15.25 14.96 8.03
CA ARG A 65 14.16 15.87 7.65
C ARG A 65 12.80 15.16 7.51
N LEU A 66 12.69 13.90 7.91
CA LEU A 66 11.43 13.15 7.80
C LEU A 66 10.28 13.78 8.62
N ASP A 67 10.60 14.52 9.67
CA ASP A 67 9.60 15.25 10.47
C ASP A 67 8.87 16.34 9.67
N GLU A 68 9.47 16.84 8.57
CA GLU A 68 8.82 17.78 7.65
C GLU A 68 7.69 17.11 6.83
N LEU A 69 7.61 15.77 6.85
CA LEU A 69 6.57 14.96 6.18
C LEU A 69 5.43 14.53 7.13
N LYS A 70 5.35 15.06 8.34
CA LYS A 70 4.37 14.63 9.37
C LYS A 70 2.91 14.72 8.91
N ASP A 71 2.59 15.65 7.99
CA ASP A 71 1.25 15.88 7.47
C ASP A 71 0.94 14.99 6.24
N TYR A 72 1.89 14.16 5.81
CA TYR A 72 1.76 13.27 4.66
C TYR A 72 1.87 11.80 5.08
N VAL A 73 1.07 10.96 4.47
CA VAL A 73 1.30 9.51 4.50
C VAL A 73 2.29 9.14 3.41
N TYR A 74 3.28 8.32 3.74
CA TYR A 74 4.32 7.92 2.78
C TYR A 74 4.96 6.60 3.15
N TYR A 75 5.60 5.95 2.16
CA TYR A 75 6.44 4.78 2.34
C TYR A 75 7.59 4.75 1.32
N PHE A 76 8.56 3.88 1.56
CA PHE A 76 9.76 3.76 0.74
C PHE A 76 9.83 2.42 0.04
N GLN A 77 10.14 2.48 -1.24
CA GLN A 77 10.62 1.38 -2.07
C GLN A 77 12.15 1.46 -2.04
N PHE A 78 12.81 0.72 -1.13
CA PHE A 78 14.24 0.83 -0.89
C PHE A 78 14.98 -0.34 -1.52
N THR A 79 15.78 -0.06 -2.56
CA THR A 79 16.51 -1.08 -3.32
C THR A 79 17.85 -1.42 -2.67
N ILE A 80 18.05 -2.68 -2.32
CA ILE A 80 19.33 -3.26 -1.90
C ILE A 80 19.57 -4.51 -2.72
N ASN A 81 20.53 -4.43 -3.66
CA ASN A 81 21.00 -5.53 -4.49
C ASN A 81 22.40 -5.99 -4.05
N PRO A 82 22.84 -7.21 -4.41
CA PRO A 82 24.15 -7.72 -4.02
C PRO A 82 25.31 -7.19 -4.90
N TYR A 83 25.00 -6.31 -5.86
CA TYR A 83 25.95 -5.88 -6.89
C TYR A 83 27.07 -5.01 -6.35
N ASP A 84 28.25 -5.17 -6.93
CA ASP A 84 29.44 -4.41 -6.63
C ASP A 84 29.54 -3.09 -7.44
N LYS A 85 30.69 -2.45 -7.37
CA LYS A 85 30.97 -1.21 -8.08
C LYS A 85 31.04 -1.39 -9.60
N GLY A 86 31.22 -2.61 -10.09
CA GLY A 86 31.18 -2.92 -11.53
C GLY A 86 29.81 -2.70 -12.15
N LEU A 87 28.75 -2.96 -11.38
CA LEU A 87 27.34 -2.78 -11.82
C LEU A 87 26.67 -1.55 -11.18
N GLU A 88 27.07 -1.15 -9.97
CA GLU A 88 26.47 -0.05 -9.19
C GLU A 88 27.53 0.98 -8.76
N LEU A 89 28.15 1.65 -9.72
CA LEU A 89 29.31 2.53 -9.54
C LEU A 89 29.14 3.56 -8.41
N GLY A 90 28.01 4.29 -8.39
CA GLY A 90 27.73 5.38 -7.47
C GLY A 90 26.97 4.97 -6.20
N VAL A 91 26.55 3.69 -6.06
CA VAL A 91 25.85 3.22 -4.86
C VAL A 91 26.88 3.07 -3.73
N PRO A 92 26.63 3.58 -2.51
CA PRO A 92 27.54 3.40 -1.35
C PRO A 92 27.78 1.92 -1.01
N ARG A 93 28.72 1.67 -0.10
CA ARG A 93 29.00 0.32 0.41
C ARG A 93 27.75 -0.29 1.04
N LYS A 94 27.50 -1.58 0.81
CA LYS A 94 26.28 -2.29 1.25
C LYS A 94 26.06 -2.18 2.77
N GLU A 95 27.14 -2.22 3.55
CA GLU A 95 27.05 -2.02 5.00
C GLU A 95 26.35 -0.69 5.36
N GLY A 96 26.79 0.41 4.76
CA GLY A 96 26.19 1.72 4.99
C GLY A 96 24.75 1.81 4.52
N ILE A 97 24.41 1.13 3.40
CA ILE A 97 23.03 1.08 2.86
C ILE A 97 22.11 0.29 3.80
N ILE A 98 22.57 -0.86 4.31
CA ILE A 98 21.79 -1.68 5.25
C ILE A 98 21.56 -0.92 6.56
N ASN A 99 22.56 -0.20 7.07
CA ASN A 99 22.39 0.63 8.25
C ASN A 99 21.39 1.77 7.99
N THR A 100 21.46 2.44 6.83
CA THR A 100 20.48 3.45 6.43
C THR A 100 19.05 2.86 6.32
N PHE A 101 18.92 1.63 5.85
CA PHE A 101 17.61 0.94 5.80
C PHE A 101 17.06 0.72 7.21
N LYS A 102 17.89 0.25 8.13
CA LYS A 102 17.51 0.04 9.53
C LYS A 102 17.12 1.34 10.22
N ASP A 103 17.95 2.38 10.10
CA ASP A 103 17.67 3.72 10.65
C ASP A 103 16.33 4.27 10.13
N LEU A 104 16.03 4.07 8.84
CA LEU A 104 14.76 4.47 8.24
C LEU A 104 13.59 3.65 8.80
N SER A 105 13.75 2.33 8.91
CA SER A 105 12.71 1.45 9.43
C SER A 105 12.44 1.68 10.92
N GLU A 106 13.45 1.98 11.72
CA GLU A 106 13.28 2.35 13.14
C GLU A 106 12.44 3.62 13.31
N LYS A 107 12.54 4.56 12.36
CA LYS A 107 11.72 5.79 12.37
C LYS A 107 10.28 5.57 11.88
N LEU A 108 10.09 4.72 10.87
CA LEU A 108 8.81 4.61 10.14
C LEU A 108 8.02 3.34 10.47
N GLY A 109 8.68 2.34 11.01
CA GLY A 109 8.19 0.98 11.15
C GLY A 109 8.43 0.13 9.88
N PRO A 110 8.52 -1.22 10.05
CA PRO A 110 8.91 -2.16 8.99
C PRO A 110 7.89 -2.24 7.84
N LYS A 111 6.65 -1.83 8.06
CA LYS A 111 5.57 -1.80 7.06
C LYS A 111 5.77 -0.72 6.00
N ARG A 112 6.44 0.38 6.35
CA ARG A 112 6.65 1.54 5.46
C ARG A 112 7.98 1.51 4.72
N VAL A 113 8.81 0.48 4.92
CA VAL A 113 10.09 0.34 4.24
C VAL A 113 10.13 -1.00 3.54
N ILE A 114 9.82 -0.97 2.24
CA ILE A 114 9.75 -2.16 1.39
C ILE A 114 11.14 -2.42 0.83
N TRP A 115 11.70 -3.60 1.09
CA TRP A 115 12.95 -4.00 0.47
C TRP A 115 12.72 -4.37 -1.00
N ARG A 116 13.54 -3.83 -1.90
CA ARG A 116 13.57 -4.23 -3.31
C ARG A 116 14.89 -4.94 -3.60
N TYR A 117 14.79 -6.20 -3.99
CA TYR A 117 15.87 -6.97 -4.57
C TYR A 117 15.64 -7.04 -6.09
N ASP A 118 15.95 -5.93 -6.75
CA ASP A 118 15.42 -5.59 -8.07
C ASP A 118 16.38 -4.67 -8.86
N PRO A 119 16.69 -5.03 -10.11
CA PRO A 119 16.40 -6.29 -10.78
C PRO A 119 17.42 -7.38 -10.46
N ILE A 120 17.04 -8.65 -10.66
CA ILE A 120 17.94 -9.80 -10.64
C ILE A 120 18.50 -10.01 -12.04
N LEU A 121 19.82 -10.00 -12.18
CA LEU A 121 20.53 -10.34 -13.42
C LEU A 121 21.63 -11.34 -13.11
N LEU A 122 21.95 -12.20 -14.06
CA LEU A 122 23.00 -13.21 -13.93
C LEU A 122 24.23 -12.80 -14.73
N THR A 123 25.42 -13.16 -14.19
CA THR A 123 26.72 -13.08 -14.87
C THR A 123 27.49 -14.35 -14.59
N ASP A 124 28.66 -14.54 -15.20
CA ASP A 124 29.52 -15.69 -14.92
C ASP A 124 29.97 -15.76 -13.45
N SER A 125 30.07 -14.61 -12.78
CA SER A 125 30.48 -14.51 -11.36
C SER A 125 29.34 -14.30 -10.39
N MET A 126 28.15 -13.96 -10.88
CA MET A 126 26.94 -13.72 -10.12
C MET A 126 25.84 -14.66 -10.65
N ASP A 127 26.02 -15.93 -10.40
CA ASP A 127 25.11 -17.01 -10.77
C ASP A 127 23.93 -17.13 -9.78
N VAL A 128 23.13 -18.16 -9.93
CA VAL A 128 21.96 -18.45 -9.09
C VAL A 128 22.36 -18.63 -7.61
N ASP A 129 23.45 -19.38 -7.35
CA ASP A 129 23.94 -19.64 -5.99
C ASP A 129 24.48 -18.37 -5.33
N TYR A 130 25.11 -17.50 -6.11
CA TYR A 130 25.49 -16.16 -5.65
C TYR A 130 24.28 -15.39 -5.13
N HIS A 131 23.18 -15.37 -5.88
CA HIS A 131 21.97 -14.68 -5.49
C HIS A 131 21.34 -15.29 -4.24
N PHE A 132 21.29 -16.61 -4.10
CA PHE A 132 20.76 -17.28 -2.90
C PHE A 132 21.53 -16.89 -1.65
N ARG A 133 22.86 -16.97 -1.71
CA ARG A 133 23.74 -16.61 -0.59
C ARG A 133 23.59 -15.15 -0.15
N TYR A 134 23.64 -14.21 -1.10
CA TYR A 134 23.57 -12.79 -0.75
C TYR A 134 22.17 -12.33 -0.40
N PHE A 135 21.14 -12.90 -1.00
CA PHE A 135 19.75 -12.65 -0.60
C PHE A 135 19.53 -13.10 0.85
N GLU A 136 19.99 -14.29 1.24
CA GLU A 136 19.88 -14.77 2.60
C GLU A 136 20.63 -13.86 3.59
N GLU A 137 21.83 -13.44 3.26
CA GLU A 137 22.60 -12.54 4.11
C GLU A 137 21.89 -11.19 4.32
N ILE A 138 21.31 -10.62 3.26
CA ILE A 138 20.55 -9.37 3.37
C ILE A 138 19.24 -9.62 4.13
N ALA A 139 18.48 -10.66 3.82
CA ALA A 139 17.23 -11.01 4.49
C ALA A 139 17.42 -11.19 6.02
N LYS A 140 18.46 -11.93 6.41
CA LYS A 140 18.86 -12.11 7.82
C LYS A 140 19.08 -10.78 8.54
N ARG A 141 19.68 -9.81 7.85
CA ARG A 141 19.99 -8.49 8.42
C ARG A 141 18.80 -7.56 8.45
N LEU A 142 17.79 -7.78 7.58
CA LEU A 142 16.59 -6.96 7.44
C LEU A 142 15.34 -7.56 8.10
N LYS A 143 15.40 -8.76 8.68
CA LYS A 143 14.24 -9.52 9.18
C LYS A 143 13.27 -8.74 10.09
N ASP A 144 13.80 -7.83 10.90
CA ASP A 144 12.99 -7.05 11.85
C ASP A 144 12.69 -5.63 11.32
N TYR A 145 13.16 -5.31 10.10
CA TYR A 145 13.12 -3.96 9.54
C TYR A 145 12.27 -3.85 8.27
N THR A 146 11.75 -4.96 7.77
CA THR A 146 10.81 -4.97 6.64
C THR A 146 9.90 -6.19 6.69
N ASN A 147 8.65 -6.03 6.26
CA ASN A 147 7.70 -7.13 6.13
C ASN A 147 7.65 -7.70 4.72
N THR A 148 8.19 -6.97 3.74
CA THR A 148 8.00 -7.29 2.32
C THR A 148 9.29 -7.08 1.53
N CYS A 149 9.61 -8.07 0.69
CA CYS A 149 10.63 -7.97 -0.35
C CYS A 149 9.97 -8.05 -1.73
N VAL A 150 10.29 -7.08 -2.59
CA VAL A 150 9.87 -7.10 -4.00
C VAL A 150 11.05 -7.53 -4.86
N ILE A 151 10.85 -8.57 -5.65
CA ILE A 151 11.82 -9.05 -6.63
C ILE A 151 11.36 -8.74 -8.05
N SER A 152 12.30 -8.54 -8.97
CA SER A 152 12.05 -8.60 -10.41
C SER A 152 13.27 -9.14 -11.13
N PHE A 153 13.09 -9.71 -12.31
CA PHE A 153 14.17 -10.10 -13.18
C PHE A 153 14.49 -8.99 -14.18
N VAL A 154 15.75 -8.92 -14.61
CA VAL A 154 16.16 -7.88 -15.55
C VAL A 154 15.54 -8.10 -16.93
N ASP A 155 14.98 -7.04 -17.50
CA ASP A 155 14.65 -6.98 -18.92
C ASP A 155 15.80 -6.26 -19.65
N LEU A 156 16.46 -6.94 -20.54
CA LEU A 156 17.57 -6.39 -21.33
C LEU A 156 17.07 -5.62 -22.55
N TYR A 157 16.52 -4.42 -22.31
CA TYR A 157 16.24 -3.50 -23.41
C TYR A 157 17.50 -3.13 -24.17
N LYS A 158 17.39 -2.73 -25.45
CA LYS A 158 18.51 -2.31 -26.31
C LYS A 158 19.49 -1.34 -25.62
N LYS A 159 18.99 -0.47 -24.75
CA LYS A 159 19.80 0.48 -23.96
C LYS A 159 20.57 -0.20 -22.85
N THR A 160 19.91 -1.05 -22.09
CA THR A 160 20.49 -1.81 -20.99
C THR A 160 21.56 -2.78 -21.52
N GLN A 161 21.29 -3.44 -22.64
CA GLN A 161 22.27 -4.29 -23.33
C GLN A 161 23.55 -3.54 -23.68
N ARG A 162 23.43 -2.28 -24.20
CA ARG A 162 24.58 -1.44 -24.50
C ARG A 162 25.43 -1.13 -23.26
N ASN A 163 24.78 -0.81 -22.14
CA ASN A 163 25.49 -0.47 -20.91
C ASN A 163 26.13 -1.68 -20.23
N LEU A 164 25.68 -2.88 -20.56
CA LEU A 164 26.16 -4.16 -20.03
C LEU A 164 27.07 -4.92 -21.00
N GLN A 165 27.39 -4.35 -22.17
CA GLN A 165 28.18 -5.03 -23.24
C GLN A 165 29.60 -5.45 -22.84
N ASP A 166 30.16 -4.79 -21.81
CA ASP A 166 31.45 -5.08 -21.21
C ASP A 166 31.37 -6.07 -20.04
N THR A 167 30.21 -6.67 -19.85
CA THR A 167 29.94 -7.67 -18.82
C THR A 167 29.38 -8.94 -19.44
N THR A 168 29.37 -10.04 -18.67
CA THR A 168 28.70 -11.30 -19.08
C THR A 168 27.22 -11.33 -18.62
N ALA A 169 26.61 -10.14 -18.40
CA ALA A 169 25.25 -10.04 -17.89
C ALA A 169 24.21 -10.59 -18.87
N ARG A 170 23.31 -11.40 -18.35
CA ARG A 170 22.19 -11.99 -19.08
C ARG A 170 20.91 -12.01 -18.28
N GLU A 171 19.81 -12.15 -18.95
CA GLU A 171 18.52 -12.48 -18.35
C GLU A 171 18.54 -13.92 -17.83
N PRO A 172 17.92 -14.21 -16.67
CA PRO A 172 17.64 -15.58 -16.29
C PRO A 172 16.65 -16.23 -17.28
N SER A 173 16.85 -17.51 -17.58
CA SER A 173 15.85 -18.28 -18.31
C SER A 173 14.57 -18.47 -17.46
N MET A 174 13.44 -18.78 -18.11
CA MET A 174 12.18 -19.03 -17.39
C MET A 174 12.32 -20.11 -16.29
N LYS A 175 13.10 -21.15 -16.56
CA LYS A 175 13.39 -22.20 -15.56
C LYS A 175 14.15 -21.62 -14.36
N GLU A 176 15.20 -20.85 -14.62
CA GLU A 176 15.98 -20.18 -13.56
C GLU A 176 15.12 -19.18 -12.78
N MET A 177 14.23 -18.43 -13.43
CA MET A 177 13.30 -17.51 -12.75
C MET A 177 12.39 -18.24 -11.76
N ILE A 178 11.80 -19.39 -12.15
CA ILE A 178 10.95 -20.19 -11.28
C ILE A 178 11.76 -20.76 -10.11
N GLU A 179 12.92 -21.34 -10.39
CA GLU A 179 13.83 -21.91 -9.40
C GLU A 179 14.29 -20.84 -8.39
N MET A 180 14.74 -19.70 -8.89
CA MET A 180 15.16 -18.58 -8.05
C MET A 180 14.01 -18.06 -7.22
N ALA A 181 12.84 -17.83 -7.79
CA ALA A 181 11.67 -17.35 -7.06
C ALA A 181 11.27 -18.30 -5.92
N ALA A 182 11.25 -19.62 -6.19
CA ALA A 182 10.96 -20.64 -5.18
C ALA A 182 11.97 -20.59 -4.02
N GLN A 183 13.25 -20.55 -4.32
CA GLN A 183 14.29 -20.54 -3.29
C GLN A 183 14.32 -19.21 -2.52
N LEU A 184 14.17 -18.05 -3.20
CA LEU A 184 14.09 -16.75 -2.54
C LEU A 184 12.87 -16.65 -1.62
N PHE A 185 11.75 -17.27 -2.01
CA PHE A 185 10.57 -17.38 -1.15
C PHE A 185 10.86 -18.18 0.12
N LEU A 186 11.50 -19.36 0.01
CA LEU A 186 11.85 -20.18 1.17
C LEU A 186 12.82 -19.44 2.10
N ILE A 187 13.82 -18.77 1.55
CA ILE A 187 14.79 -17.97 2.32
C ILE A 187 14.06 -16.84 3.06
N ALA A 188 13.26 -16.04 2.35
CA ALA A 188 12.56 -14.89 2.93
C ALA A 188 11.59 -15.31 4.04
N ASN A 189 10.83 -16.40 3.81
CA ASN A 189 9.89 -16.94 4.79
C ASN A 189 10.57 -17.36 6.10
N LYS A 190 11.79 -17.91 6.04
CA LYS A 190 12.63 -18.20 7.22
C LYS A 190 12.86 -16.97 8.11
N TYR A 191 12.85 -15.78 7.54
CA TYR A 191 13.07 -14.51 8.23
C TYR A 191 11.78 -13.68 8.39
N GLY A 192 10.62 -14.23 8.12
CA GLY A 192 9.32 -13.55 8.25
C GLY A 192 9.06 -12.47 7.21
N ILE A 193 9.75 -12.53 6.05
CA ILE A 193 9.62 -11.54 4.97
C ILE A 193 8.77 -12.15 3.84
N THR A 194 7.70 -11.47 3.45
CA THR A 194 6.86 -11.85 2.30
C THR A 194 7.53 -11.44 1.00
N VAL A 195 7.61 -12.37 0.01
CA VAL A 195 8.15 -12.07 -1.32
C VAL A 195 7.02 -11.79 -2.31
N GLN A 196 7.20 -10.74 -3.10
CA GLN A 196 6.29 -10.36 -4.19
C GLN A 196 7.10 -10.05 -5.46
N THR A 197 6.48 -10.23 -6.63
CA THR A 197 7.08 -9.78 -7.90
C THR A 197 6.66 -8.38 -8.29
N CYS A 198 7.42 -7.74 -9.18
CA CYS A 198 7.06 -6.48 -9.80
C CYS A 198 7.04 -6.63 -11.32
N ALA A 199 5.85 -6.54 -11.91
CA ALA A 199 5.62 -6.50 -13.37
C ALA A 199 6.23 -7.68 -14.15
N GLU A 200 6.20 -8.89 -13.57
CA GLU A 200 6.64 -10.12 -14.23
C GLU A 200 5.48 -10.76 -15.00
N GLU A 201 5.77 -11.27 -16.20
CA GLU A 201 4.79 -12.02 -17.02
C GLU A 201 4.59 -13.45 -16.52
N ILE A 202 5.62 -14.00 -15.88
CA ILE A 202 5.62 -15.37 -15.39
C ILE A 202 4.78 -15.49 -14.10
N ALA A 203 3.89 -16.49 -14.07
CA ALA A 203 3.09 -16.81 -12.89
C ALA A 203 3.94 -17.56 -11.86
N LEU A 204 4.28 -16.87 -10.77
CA LEU A 204 5.11 -17.40 -9.68
C LEU A 204 4.32 -17.75 -8.41
N GLU A 205 2.99 -17.63 -8.45
CA GLU A 205 2.10 -17.99 -7.35
C GLU A 205 2.19 -19.46 -6.97
N THR A 206 2.48 -20.33 -7.95
CA THR A 206 2.68 -21.76 -7.74
C THR A 206 3.87 -22.11 -6.85
N VAL A 207 4.85 -21.19 -6.78
CA VAL A 207 6.03 -21.31 -5.91
C VAL A 207 5.96 -20.38 -4.69
N GLY A 208 4.78 -19.82 -4.39
CA GLY A 208 4.52 -19.01 -3.19
C GLY A 208 4.79 -17.52 -3.34
N VAL A 209 5.27 -17.05 -4.50
CA VAL A 209 5.57 -15.63 -4.74
C VAL A 209 4.36 -14.94 -5.36
N LYS A 210 3.77 -13.99 -4.65
CA LYS A 210 2.59 -13.27 -5.12
C LYS A 210 2.96 -12.18 -6.13
N HIS A 211 2.04 -11.91 -7.05
CA HIS A 211 2.14 -10.74 -7.91
C HIS A 211 1.92 -9.47 -7.08
N GLY A 212 2.90 -8.59 -7.07
CA GLY A 212 2.91 -7.39 -6.21
C GLY A 212 2.60 -6.10 -6.96
N LYS A 213 2.50 -5.04 -6.17
CA LYS A 213 2.33 -3.66 -6.66
C LYS A 213 3.35 -2.77 -5.96
N CYS A 214 4.12 -2.02 -6.73
CA CYS A 214 5.06 -1.06 -6.12
C CYS A 214 4.34 0.21 -5.63
N ILE A 215 3.30 0.63 -6.34
CA ILE A 215 2.33 1.60 -5.86
C ILE A 215 1.06 0.81 -5.55
N ASP A 216 0.94 0.45 -4.28
CA ASP A 216 -0.02 -0.52 -3.79
C ASP A 216 -1.15 0.18 -3.03
N ASN A 217 -2.34 0.17 -3.64
CA ASN A 217 -3.53 0.73 -2.99
C ASN A 217 -3.88 0.03 -1.67
N ALA A 218 -3.66 -1.29 -1.56
CA ALA A 218 -3.97 -2.01 -0.32
C ALA A 218 -3.05 -1.58 0.84
N LEU A 219 -1.74 -1.42 0.58
CA LEU A 219 -0.81 -0.87 1.55
C LEU A 219 -1.19 0.58 1.93
N ILE A 220 -1.50 1.41 0.93
CA ILE A 220 -1.87 2.80 1.18
C ILE A 220 -3.16 2.87 2.02
N GLU A 221 -4.21 2.13 1.65
CA GLU A 221 -5.48 2.05 2.39
C GLU A 221 -5.27 1.63 3.85
N ASP A 222 -4.38 0.68 4.07
CA ASP A 222 -4.02 0.22 5.41
C ASP A 222 -3.22 1.28 6.21
N LEU A 223 -2.39 2.10 5.54
CA LEU A 223 -1.66 3.19 6.19
C LEU A 223 -2.53 4.40 6.52
N ILE A 224 -3.53 4.70 5.68
CA ILE A 224 -4.44 5.85 5.87
C ILE A 224 -5.73 5.48 6.61
N GLY A 225 -6.05 4.18 6.73
CA GLY A 225 -7.25 3.69 7.39
C GLY A 225 -8.56 3.85 6.59
N VAL A 226 -8.49 4.23 5.31
CA VAL A 226 -9.67 4.44 4.44
C VAL A 226 -9.45 3.86 3.04
N LYS A 227 -10.56 3.52 2.36
CA LYS A 227 -10.53 2.96 1.01
C LYS A 227 -10.23 4.02 -0.05
N LEU A 228 -9.49 3.61 -1.09
CA LEU A 228 -9.20 4.41 -2.25
C LEU A 228 -10.06 3.97 -3.45
N VAL A 229 -10.57 4.95 -4.19
CA VAL A 229 -11.19 4.74 -5.51
C VAL A 229 -10.15 5.09 -6.57
N VAL A 230 -9.30 4.14 -6.88
CA VAL A 230 -8.19 4.34 -7.80
C VAL A 230 -8.10 3.17 -8.80
N SER A 231 -7.89 3.49 -10.06
CA SER A 231 -7.72 2.50 -11.13
C SER A 231 -6.25 2.12 -11.30
N LYS A 232 -6.01 0.98 -11.97
CA LYS A 232 -4.68 0.62 -12.46
C LYS A 232 -4.10 1.77 -13.33
N ASP A 233 -2.79 2.00 -13.21
CA ASP A 233 -2.10 3.00 -14.04
C ASP A 233 -2.02 2.53 -15.51
N PRO A 234 -2.72 3.22 -16.45
CA PRO A 234 -2.75 2.83 -17.85
C PRO A 234 -1.41 3.04 -18.57
N ASN A 235 -0.47 3.79 -17.95
CA ASN A 235 0.84 4.08 -18.52
C ASN A 235 1.90 3.06 -18.10
N GLN A 236 1.52 2.03 -17.35
CA GLN A 236 2.39 0.93 -16.95
C GLN A 236 2.20 -0.28 -17.85
N ARG A 237 3.17 -1.21 -17.80
CA ARG A 237 3.09 -2.49 -18.51
C ARG A 237 1.82 -3.24 -18.13
N LYS A 238 1.36 -4.14 -19.00
CA LYS A 238 0.16 -4.94 -18.80
C LYS A 238 0.23 -5.75 -17.48
N GLU A 239 1.39 -6.27 -17.19
CA GLU A 239 1.70 -7.12 -16.03
C GLU A 239 1.88 -6.31 -14.73
N CYS A 240 2.10 -4.99 -14.85
CA CYS A 240 2.25 -4.12 -13.69
C CYS A 240 0.91 -3.90 -12.99
N GLY A 241 0.82 -4.25 -11.72
CA GLY A 241 -0.38 -4.06 -10.89
C GLY A 241 -0.51 -2.67 -10.24
N CYS A 242 0.46 -1.75 -10.45
CA CYS A 242 0.47 -0.44 -9.82
C CYS A 242 -0.77 0.39 -10.15
N VAL A 243 -1.29 1.09 -9.14
CA VAL A 243 -2.38 2.05 -9.33
C VAL A 243 -1.88 3.41 -9.83
N GLN A 244 -2.81 4.25 -10.31
CA GLN A 244 -2.51 5.57 -10.86
C GLN A 244 -1.70 6.43 -9.90
N SER A 245 -0.66 7.06 -10.43
CA SER A 245 0.21 7.96 -9.69
C SER A 245 0.82 9.03 -10.60
N ILE A 246 1.36 10.07 -9.99
CA ILE A 246 2.09 11.13 -10.70
C ILE A 246 3.55 11.06 -10.28
N ASP A 247 4.43 10.82 -11.25
CA ASP A 247 5.86 10.80 -11.04
C ASP A 247 6.47 12.18 -11.29
N ILE A 248 7.24 12.70 -10.32
CA ILE A 248 7.84 14.03 -10.38
C ILE A 248 9.33 14.05 -10.70
N GLY A 249 9.90 12.90 -11.03
CA GLY A 249 11.31 12.83 -11.42
C GLY A 249 11.54 13.05 -12.91
N GLU A 250 12.82 13.12 -13.25
CA GLU A 250 13.29 13.33 -14.63
C GLU A 250 14.33 12.30 -15.01
N TYR A 251 14.28 11.83 -16.26
CA TYR A 251 15.27 10.88 -16.81
C TYR A 251 16.65 11.51 -16.91
N ASN A 252 17.70 10.68 -16.87
CA ASN A 252 19.11 11.09 -16.96
C ASN A 252 19.54 12.06 -15.85
N THR A 253 19.09 11.82 -14.62
CA THR A 253 19.44 12.67 -13.48
C THR A 253 20.02 11.89 -12.30
N CYS A 254 19.84 10.56 -12.24
CA CYS A 254 20.32 9.72 -11.16
C CYS A 254 21.83 9.46 -11.25
N ALA A 255 22.57 9.75 -10.18
CA ALA A 255 24.02 9.60 -10.13
C ALA A 255 24.52 8.24 -9.61
N HIS A 256 23.63 7.28 -9.37
CA HIS A 256 24.08 5.95 -8.94
C HIS A 256 24.87 5.17 -9.99
N GLY A 257 24.72 5.52 -11.29
CA GLY A 257 25.49 4.91 -12.37
C GLY A 257 25.29 3.40 -12.51
N CYS A 258 24.07 2.90 -12.22
CA CYS A 258 23.75 1.49 -12.36
C CYS A 258 23.72 1.11 -13.85
N LYS A 259 24.55 0.15 -14.29
CA LYS A 259 24.64 -0.25 -15.70
C LYS A 259 23.34 -0.83 -16.26
N TYR A 260 22.53 -1.47 -15.43
CA TYR A 260 21.23 -2.04 -15.79
C TYR A 260 20.07 -1.03 -15.75
N CYS A 261 20.35 0.27 -15.49
CA CYS A 261 19.29 1.25 -15.30
C CYS A 261 18.64 1.67 -16.62
N TYR A 262 17.32 1.59 -16.67
CA TYR A 262 16.53 2.07 -17.81
C TYR A 262 16.34 3.59 -17.83
N ALA A 263 16.55 4.27 -16.71
CA ALA A 263 16.26 5.70 -16.56
C ALA A 263 17.42 6.62 -16.97
N ASN A 264 18.65 6.08 -17.06
CA ASN A 264 19.83 6.80 -17.51
C ASN A 264 20.27 6.32 -18.88
N PHE A 265 20.47 7.24 -19.82
CA PHE A 265 20.80 6.90 -21.21
C PHE A 265 22.27 7.15 -21.57
N LYS A 266 22.90 8.18 -20.97
CA LYS A 266 24.28 8.58 -21.22
C LYS A 266 24.83 9.31 -19.98
N ASP A 267 25.99 8.93 -19.51
CA ASP A 267 26.64 9.52 -18.33
C ASP A 267 26.91 11.02 -18.49
N GLY A 268 27.36 11.46 -19.67
CA GLY A 268 27.57 12.88 -19.94
C GLY A 268 26.29 13.74 -19.85
N VAL A 269 25.12 13.15 -20.18
CA VAL A 269 23.83 13.84 -20.02
C VAL A 269 23.45 13.92 -18.54
N VAL A 270 23.71 12.86 -17.79
CA VAL A 270 23.49 12.85 -16.32
C VAL A 270 24.33 13.93 -15.65
N ALA A 271 25.62 14.01 -15.98
CA ALA A 271 26.53 15.05 -15.45
C ALA A 271 26.03 16.45 -15.78
N LYS A 272 25.67 16.71 -17.05
CA LYS A 272 25.11 18.00 -17.50
C LYS A 272 23.84 18.37 -16.74
N ASN A 273 22.88 17.44 -16.63
CA ASN A 273 21.61 17.68 -15.95
C ASN A 273 21.83 18.00 -14.46
N ARG A 274 22.73 17.27 -13.80
CA ARG A 274 23.06 17.54 -12.39
C ARG A 274 23.70 18.91 -12.19
N MET A 275 24.52 19.38 -13.13
CA MET A 275 25.08 20.74 -13.08
C MET A 275 24.03 21.82 -13.28
N ALA A 276 22.93 21.53 -13.98
CA ALA A 276 21.81 22.43 -14.21
C ALA A 276 20.73 22.35 -13.12
N HIS A 277 20.94 21.55 -12.09
CA HIS A 277 20.03 21.45 -10.95
C HIS A 277 20.18 22.64 -10.01
N ASP A 278 19.04 23.23 -9.65
CA ASP A 278 18.92 24.25 -8.61
C ASP A 278 17.87 23.79 -7.58
N PRO A 279 18.22 23.64 -6.30
CA PRO A 279 17.27 23.18 -5.28
C PRO A 279 16.10 24.14 -5.04
N ASN A 280 16.18 25.38 -5.52
CA ASN A 280 15.10 26.37 -5.43
C ASN A 280 14.23 26.43 -6.69
N SER A 281 14.68 25.85 -7.81
CA SER A 281 13.88 25.81 -9.05
C SER A 281 12.59 24.99 -8.87
N PRO A 282 11.44 25.42 -9.44
CA PRO A 282 10.24 24.59 -9.47
C PRO A 282 10.39 23.32 -10.34
N LEU A 283 11.34 23.30 -11.27
CA LEU A 283 11.73 22.13 -12.06
C LEU A 283 12.87 21.37 -11.37
N LEU A 284 12.91 20.03 -11.54
CA LEU A 284 14.03 19.24 -11.04
C LEU A 284 15.34 19.65 -11.73
N ILE A 285 15.27 19.93 -13.03
CA ILE A 285 16.43 20.32 -13.85
C ILE A 285 16.09 21.54 -14.69
N GLY A 286 16.99 22.52 -14.65
CA GLY A 286 16.90 23.75 -15.45
C GLY A 286 15.77 24.70 -15.03
N ASN A 287 15.42 25.59 -15.96
CA ASN A 287 14.41 26.63 -15.76
C ASN A 287 13.40 26.63 -16.92
N LEU A 288 12.28 27.31 -16.73
CA LEU A 288 11.31 27.54 -17.81
C LEU A 288 11.93 28.40 -18.91
N GLY A 289 11.73 27.98 -20.15
CA GLY A 289 12.07 28.75 -21.35
C GLY A 289 10.86 29.53 -21.90
N PRO A 290 11.08 30.43 -22.87
CA PRO A 290 10.01 31.24 -23.44
C PRO A 290 8.94 30.42 -24.19
N ASP A 291 9.29 29.24 -24.68
CA ASP A 291 8.39 28.35 -25.43
C ASP A 291 7.64 27.36 -24.52
N ASP A 292 7.94 27.36 -23.22
CA ASP A 292 7.32 26.44 -22.29
C ASP A 292 5.87 26.84 -21.96
N LYS A 293 4.95 25.88 -22.09
CA LYS A 293 3.56 26.04 -21.76
C LYS A 293 3.26 25.33 -20.43
N VAL A 294 3.08 26.12 -19.38
CA VAL A 294 2.72 25.63 -18.07
C VAL A 294 1.20 25.49 -17.97
N THR A 295 0.72 24.32 -17.58
CA THR A 295 -0.70 24.04 -17.35
C THR A 295 -0.90 23.45 -15.96
N ASP A 296 -1.91 23.91 -15.24
CA ASP A 296 -2.31 23.30 -13.97
C ASP A 296 -2.89 21.92 -14.22
N ARG A 297 -2.33 20.90 -13.56
CA ARG A 297 -2.88 19.56 -13.62
C ARG A 297 -4.06 19.45 -12.66
N LYS A 298 -5.22 19.02 -13.17
CA LYS A 298 -6.36 18.70 -12.30
C LYS A 298 -5.98 17.53 -11.40
N LEU A 299 -6.05 17.75 -10.11
CA LEU A 299 -5.67 16.80 -9.07
C LEU A 299 -6.84 16.62 -8.11
N PHE A 300 -7.02 15.41 -7.65
CA PHE A 300 -8.02 15.07 -6.64
C PHE A 300 -7.51 13.90 -5.78
N SER A 301 -7.96 13.87 -4.55
CA SER A 301 -7.76 12.74 -3.67
C SER A 301 -8.52 11.51 -4.22
N PHE A 302 -7.93 10.34 -4.11
CA PHE A 302 -8.58 9.05 -4.39
C PHE A 302 -9.31 8.51 -3.17
N ILE A 303 -9.22 9.17 -2.02
CA ILE A 303 -9.97 8.80 -0.84
C ILE A 303 -11.45 8.91 -1.19
N LYS A 304 -12.17 7.80 -1.02
CA LYS A 304 -13.63 7.82 -1.10
C LYS A 304 -14.14 8.64 0.07
N ILE A 305 -14.55 9.87 -0.18
CA ILE A 305 -15.32 10.62 0.80
C ILE A 305 -16.62 9.83 0.99
N PRO A 306 -16.91 9.32 2.20
CA PRO A 306 -18.21 8.70 2.44
C PRO A 306 -19.29 9.71 2.02
N GLU A 307 -20.33 9.25 1.35
CA GLU A 307 -21.52 10.10 1.16
C GLU A 307 -21.91 10.64 2.54
N PRO A 308 -22.33 11.90 2.63
CA PRO A 308 -22.76 12.48 3.89
C PRO A 308 -23.86 11.57 4.47
N PHE A 309 -23.80 11.33 5.76
CA PHE A 309 -24.77 10.52 6.46
C PHE A 309 -26.20 11.06 6.23
N LYS A 310 -27.15 10.15 6.08
CA LYS A 310 -28.57 10.46 5.89
C LYS A 310 -29.38 9.94 7.08
N THR A 311 -30.52 10.57 7.34
CA THR A 311 -31.50 10.04 8.29
C THR A 311 -31.91 8.63 7.86
N GLY A 312 -31.86 7.70 8.80
CA GLY A 312 -32.11 6.28 8.56
C GLY A 312 -30.85 5.43 8.38
N ASP A 313 -29.68 6.05 8.15
CA ASP A 313 -28.42 5.29 8.08
C ASP A 313 -28.12 4.61 9.41
N ILE A 314 -27.51 3.43 9.31
CA ILE A 314 -26.98 2.71 10.47
C ILE A 314 -25.50 3.02 10.58
N VAL A 315 -25.07 3.40 11.76
CA VAL A 315 -23.70 3.85 12.07
C VAL A 315 -23.16 3.20 13.32
N LYS A 316 -21.84 3.25 13.49
CA LYS A 316 -21.14 2.95 14.75
C LYS A 316 -20.58 4.22 15.35
N LEU A 317 -20.38 4.22 16.65
CA LEU A 317 -19.56 5.20 17.33
C LEU A 317 -18.09 4.72 17.35
N LYS A 318 -17.16 5.63 17.11
CA LYS A 318 -15.72 5.38 17.31
C LYS A 318 -15.42 5.15 18.79
N HIS A 319 -16.06 5.95 19.63
CA HIS A 319 -15.88 5.96 21.09
C HIS A 319 -17.24 5.84 21.78
N PRO A 320 -17.91 4.66 21.75
CA PRO A 320 -19.25 4.48 22.33
C PRO A 320 -19.30 4.74 23.84
N GLU A 321 -18.17 4.59 24.53
CA GLU A 321 -18.00 4.86 25.96
C GLU A 321 -18.23 6.33 26.35
N ASN A 322 -18.11 7.25 25.39
CA ASN A 322 -18.31 8.70 25.63
C ASN A 322 -19.76 9.13 25.62
N TYR A 323 -20.70 8.23 25.27
CA TYR A 323 -22.11 8.60 25.09
C TYR A 323 -23.02 7.79 25.99
N LYS A 324 -23.96 8.49 26.67
CA LYS A 324 -24.96 7.84 27.53
C LYS A 324 -26.05 7.20 26.68
N LYS A 325 -26.32 5.93 26.94
CA LYS A 325 -27.43 5.21 26.34
C LYS A 325 -28.73 5.48 27.08
N ALA A 326 -29.85 5.50 26.35
CA ALA A 326 -31.15 5.78 26.93
C ALA A 326 -31.67 4.62 27.79
N ASP A 327 -31.35 3.35 27.41
CA ASP A 327 -31.76 2.16 28.15
C ASP A 327 -30.72 1.07 28.08
N ASP A 328 -30.11 0.73 29.18
CA ASP A 328 -29.19 -0.40 29.32
C ASP A 328 -29.93 -1.59 29.94
N ILE A 329 -30.79 -2.23 29.12
CA ILE A 329 -31.67 -3.29 29.64
C ILE A 329 -30.92 -4.60 29.89
N TYR A 330 -29.75 -4.84 29.24
CA TYR A 330 -29.05 -6.13 29.32
C TYR A 330 -27.53 -6.11 29.43
N GLY A 331 -26.91 -4.95 29.70
CA GLY A 331 -25.42 -4.89 29.91
C GLY A 331 -24.57 -5.15 28.70
N TYR A 332 -25.11 -5.41 27.52
CA TYR A 332 -24.40 -5.63 26.27
C TYR A 332 -24.79 -4.57 25.24
N SER A 333 -23.89 -3.67 24.98
CA SER A 333 -24.16 -2.59 24.05
C SER A 333 -23.70 -2.94 22.65
N ILE A 334 -24.62 -3.26 21.77
CA ILE A 334 -24.38 -3.30 20.33
C ILE A 334 -23.99 -1.88 19.91
N ASN A 335 -22.79 -1.71 19.35
CA ASN A 335 -22.35 -0.42 18.84
C ASN A 335 -22.92 -0.18 17.43
N LEU A 336 -24.26 -0.24 17.31
CA LEU A 336 -25.00 0.04 16.07
C LEU A 336 -26.13 0.98 16.38
N TYR A 337 -26.21 2.10 15.69
CA TYR A 337 -27.16 3.15 15.94
C TYR A 337 -27.80 3.62 14.64
N LYS A 338 -29.10 3.88 14.65
CA LYS A 338 -29.82 4.50 13.53
C LYS A 338 -29.80 6.01 13.68
N ILE A 339 -29.47 6.73 12.60
CA ILE A 339 -29.55 8.18 12.57
C ILE A 339 -31.03 8.59 12.50
N ILE A 340 -31.53 9.28 13.54
CA ILE A 340 -32.92 9.79 13.61
C ILE A 340 -33.01 11.15 12.92
N SER A 341 -32.05 12.03 13.16
CA SER A 341 -32.00 13.36 12.55
C SER A 341 -30.59 13.88 12.44
N ILE A 342 -30.38 14.83 11.53
CA ILE A 342 -29.08 15.49 11.26
C ILE A 342 -29.29 17.00 11.42
N LYS A 343 -28.37 17.66 12.14
CA LYS A 343 -28.40 19.11 12.34
C LYS A 343 -26.99 19.66 12.24
N GLY A 344 -26.62 20.14 11.04
CA GLY A 344 -25.24 20.55 10.72
C GLY A 344 -24.31 19.35 10.76
N ASP A 345 -23.21 19.45 11.51
CA ASP A 345 -22.22 18.39 11.68
C ASP A 345 -22.58 17.41 12.82
N ASP A 346 -23.75 17.57 13.46
CA ASP A 346 -24.19 16.70 14.54
C ASP A 346 -25.39 15.85 14.12
N VAL A 347 -25.45 14.63 14.65
CA VAL A 347 -26.56 13.70 14.43
C VAL A 347 -27.19 13.28 15.73
N LYS A 348 -28.49 13.02 15.69
CA LYS A 348 -29.22 12.33 16.76
C LYS A 348 -29.31 10.86 16.42
N LEU A 349 -28.79 10.02 17.31
CA LEU A 349 -28.82 8.57 17.19
C LEU A 349 -29.95 7.99 18.04
N GLU A 350 -30.58 6.91 17.55
CA GLU A 350 -31.57 6.17 18.29
C GLU A 350 -30.95 5.54 19.55
N GLY A 351 -31.56 5.75 20.72
CA GLY A 351 -31.04 5.25 22.00
C GLY A 351 -29.83 5.99 22.57
N VAL A 352 -29.39 7.10 21.98
CA VAL A 352 -28.31 7.97 22.51
C VAL A 352 -28.94 9.29 22.99
N GLN A 353 -28.60 9.71 24.22
CA GLN A 353 -29.22 10.91 24.82
C GLN A 353 -28.71 12.21 24.20
N GLU A 354 -27.44 12.27 23.84
CA GLU A 354 -26.78 13.46 23.32
C GLU A 354 -26.82 13.51 21.78
N MET A 355 -26.53 14.68 21.20
CA MET A 355 -26.16 14.82 19.81
C MET A 355 -24.72 14.34 19.64
N VAL A 356 -24.43 13.67 18.53
CA VAL A 356 -23.14 13.07 18.24
C VAL A 356 -22.52 13.74 17.00
N PRO A 357 -21.29 14.25 17.08
CA PRO A 357 -20.61 14.76 15.88
C PRO A 357 -20.46 13.68 14.81
N THR A 358 -20.66 14.06 13.54
CA THR A 358 -20.48 13.13 12.41
C THR A 358 -19.06 12.58 12.33
N SER A 359 -18.07 13.32 12.85
CA SER A 359 -16.67 12.88 12.98
C SER A 359 -16.48 11.66 13.87
N GLU A 360 -17.42 11.42 14.81
CA GLU A 360 -17.42 10.24 15.71
C GLU A 360 -18.09 9.01 15.10
N LEU A 361 -18.67 9.14 13.91
CA LEU A 361 -19.39 8.06 13.27
C LEU A 361 -18.48 7.23 12.35
N LEU A 362 -18.79 5.94 12.31
CA LEU A 362 -18.29 5.00 11.31
C LEU A 362 -19.48 4.48 10.49
N PRO A 363 -19.43 4.52 9.17
CA PRO A 363 -20.52 3.99 8.36
C PRO A 363 -20.65 2.48 8.55
N VAL A 364 -21.88 2.00 8.64
CA VAL A 364 -22.21 0.57 8.59
C VAL A 364 -23.14 0.38 7.41
N ALA A 365 -22.75 -0.46 6.52
CA ALA A 365 -23.52 -0.72 5.34
C ALA A 365 -24.47 -1.88 5.54
N ILE A 366 -25.72 -1.67 5.22
CA ILE A 366 -26.80 -2.66 5.39
C ILE A 366 -27.51 -2.96 4.06
N ASP A 367 -27.04 -2.58 2.93
CA ASP A 367 -27.70 -2.90 1.68
C ASP A 367 -26.78 -3.54 0.67
N GLY A 368 -27.20 -4.67 0.18
CA GLY A 368 -26.86 -5.51 -0.97
C GLY A 368 -25.59 -5.29 -1.79
N ASN A 369 -24.65 -4.51 -1.32
CA ASN A 369 -23.35 -4.32 -1.93
C ASN A 369 -22.34 -5.24 -1.27
N GLU A 370 -21.80 -6.15 -2.05
CA GLU A 370 -20.92 -7.26 -1.66
C GLU A 370 -19.63 -6.85 -0.94
N ASP A 371 -19.27 -5.58 -0.92
CA ASP A 371 -18.00 -5.07 -0.38
C ASP A 371 -18.11 -4.47 1.03
N ARG A 372 -19.18 -4.72 1.75
CA ARG A 372 -19.44 -4.04 3.03
C ARG A 372 -19.34 -4.98 4.22
N TRP A 373 -18.73 -4.48 5.31
CA TRP A 373 -18.53 -5.19 6.57
C TRP A 373 -19.73 -5.04 7.50
N ILE A 374 -20.21 -6.14 8.11
CA ILE A 374 -21.00 -6.10 9.33
C ILE A 374 -20.09 -6.38 10.53
N TYR A 375 -20.41 -5.69 11.62
CA TYR A 375 -19.80 -6.01 12.89
C TYR A 375 -20.35 -7.36 13.36
N TYR A 376 -19.45 -8.28 13.63
CA TYR A 376 -19.81 -9.55 14.23
C TYR A 376 -19.99 -9.36 15.74
N ASP A 377 -21.23 -9.40 16.19
CA ASP A 377 -21.58 -9.60 17.60
C ASP A 377 -22.05 -11.06 17.76
N PRO A 378 -21.44 -11.83 18.68
CA PRO A 378 -21.83 -13.24 18.93
C PRO A 378 -23.31 -13.42 19.25
N MET A 379 -23.94 -12.43 19.91
CA MET A 379 -25.37 -12.46 20.25
C MET A 379 -26.23 -12.30 19.00
N ILE A 380 -25.85 -11.42 18.08
CA ILE A 380 -26.57 -11.26 16.80
C ILE A 380 -26.41 -12.54 15.97
N ALA A 381 -25.22 -13.12 15.94
CA ALA A 381 -24.99 -14.38 15.22
C ALA A 381 -25.80 -15.52 15.82
N ALA A 382 -25.92 -15.63 17.14
CA ALA A 382 -26.76 -16.62 17.80
C ALA A 382 -28.26 -16.44 17.47
N SER A 383 -28.77 -15.20 17.43
CA SER A 383 -30.14 -14.90 17.04
C SER A 383 -30.45 -15.16 15.56
N ILE A 384 -29.44 -15.08 14.69
CA ILE A 384 -29.54 -15.41 13.26
C ILE A 384 -29.52 -16.93 13.03
N VAL A 385 -28.74 -17.66 13.81
CA VAL A 385 -28.58 -19.13 13.67
C VAL A 385 -29.72 -19.90 14.36
N PHE A 386 -30.34 -19.31 15.38
CA PHE A 386 -31.45 -19.90 16.15
C PHE A 386 -32.67 -18.98 16.16
N PRO A 387 -33.33 -18.69 15.02
CA PRO A 387 -34.49 -17.84 14.96
C PRO A 387 -35.68 -18.58 15.61
N GLY A 388 -36.15 -18.09 16.76
CA GLY A 388 -37.30 -18.62 17.45
C GLY A 388 -37.04 -19.36 18.78
N ASP A 389 -35.80 -19.57 19.14
CA ASP A 389 -35.45 -20.05 20.48
C ASP A 389 -35.30 -18.84 21.41
N ASP A 390 -36.02 -18.88 22.53
CA ASP A 390 -35.78 -17.96 23.63
C ASP A 390 -34.36 -18.18 24.15
N VAL A 391 -33.44 -17.31 23.78
CA VAL A 391 -32.08 -17.32 24.31
C VAL A 391 -32.16 -17.14 25.81
N PRO A 392 -31.76 -18.13 26.64
CA PRO A 392 -31.97 -18.04 28.08
C PRO A 392 -31.24 -16.82 28.64
N ALA A 393 -31.99 -15.91 29.26
CA ALA A 393 -31.53 -14.63 29.82
C ALA A 393 -30.45 -14.75 30.93
N HIS A 394 -29.96 -15.93 31.23
CA HIS A 394 -29.07 -16.22 32.36
C HIS A 394 -27.67 -16.78 32.01
N HIS A 395 -27.34 -16.99 30.73
CA HIS A 395 -26.01 -17.43 30.37
C HIS A 395 -25.14 -16.26 29.92
N THR A 396 -24.38 -15.73 30.86
CA THR A 396 -23.29 -14.75 30.64
C THR A 396 -22.00 -15.42 30.14
N ASP A 397 -22.03 -16.70 29.85
CA ASP A 397 -20.85 -17.45 29.44
C ASP A 397 -20.72 -17.43 27.92
N TYR A 398 -19.79 -16.61 27.44
CA TYR A 398 -19.37 -16.47 26.05
C TYR A 398 -18.97 -17.80 25.40
N SER A 399 -18.46 -18.75 26.20
CA SER A 399 -18.02 -20.07 25.76
C SER A 399 -19.17 -20.93 25.23
N TYR A 400 -20.38 -20.83 25.84
CA TYR A 400 -21.54 -21.60 25.43
C TYR A 400 -22.04 -21.23 24.03
N TYR A 401 -22.11 -19.95 23.73
CA TYR A 401 -22.53 -19.47 22.40
C TYR A 401 -21.49 -19.77 21.33
N MET A 402 -20.21 -19.70 21.67
CA MET A 402 -19.14 -20.09 20.76
C MET A 402 -19.15 -21.60 20.49
N GLU A 403 -19.44 -22.42 21.51
CA GLU A 403 -19.57 -23.88 21.36
C GLU A 403 -20.79 -24.27 20.52
N ALA A 404 -21.95 -23.67 20.75
CA ALA A 404 -23.14 -23.85 19.93
C ALA A 404 -22.95 -23.38 18.49
N PHE A 405 -22.27 -22.28 18.30
CA PHE A 405 -21.88 -21.77 16.98
C PHE A 405 -20.86 -22.69 16.30
N GLU A 406 -19.90 -23.24 17.05
CA GLU A 406 -18.91 -24.20 16.55
C GLU A 406 -19.54 -25.52 16.12
N HIS A 407 -20.51 -26.03 16.84
CA HIS A 407 -21.24 -27.25 16.48
C HIS A 407 -22.16 -27.11 15.27
N SER A 408 -22.59 -25.88 14.94
CA SER A 408 -23.40 -25.63 13.75
C SER A 408 -22.60 -25.49 12.46
N PHE A 409 -21.24 -25.39 12.52
CA PHE A 409 -20.36 -25.35 11.36
C PHE A 409 -19.77 -26.71 11.06
N ASP A 410 -20.08 -27.24 9.87
CA ASP A 410 -19.50 -28.50 9.37
C ASP A 410 -17.98 -28.33 9.12
N ASP A 411 -17.19 -29.37 9.42
CA ASP A 411 -15.71 -29.41 9.30
C ASP A 411 -15.16 -29.00 7.93
N LYS A 412 -16.00 -28.97 6.91
CA LYS A 412 -15.62 -28.60 5.53
C LYS A 412 -15.43 -27.08 5.32
N ASN A 413 -15.81 -26.23 6.26
CA ASN A 413 -15.71 -24.76 6.17
C ASN A 413 -14.74 -24.13 7.18
N ARG A 414 -13.60 -24.78 7.36
CA ARG A 414 -12.54 -24.33 8.27
C ARG A 414 -12.10 -22.87 8.04
N SER A 415 -12.09 -22.41 6.75
CA SER A 415 -11.73 -21.04 6.39
C SER A 415 -12.73 -20.00 6.88
N PHE A 416 -14.03 -20.29 6.87
CA PHE A 416 -15.06 -19.39 7.35
C PHE A 416 -15.04 -19.30 8.89
N LYS A 417 -14.85 -20.43 9.59
CA LYS A 417 -14.65 -20.48 11.03
C LYS A 417 -13.46 -19.63 11.48
N GLU A 418 -12.34 -19.71 10.76
CA GLU A 418 -11.15 -18.87 11.04
C GLU A 418 -11.41 -17.38 10.83
N LEU A 419 -12.19 -17.03 9.81
CA LEU A 419 -12.54 -15.65 9.49
C LEU A 419 -13.43 -15.06 10.60
N VAL A 420 -14.45 -15.78 11.01
CA VAL A 420 -15.42 -15.38 12.05
C VAL A 420 -14.76 -15.28 13.43
N THR A 421 -13.90 -16.22 13.82
CA THR A 421 -13.26 -16.22 15.13
C THR A 421 -12.13 -15.22 15.28
N LYS A 422 -11.40 -14.89 14.20
CA LYS A 422 -10.24 -14.00 14.24
C LYS A 422 -10.58 -12.53 13.95
N ALA A 423 -11.58 -12.24 13.10
CA ALA A 423 -11.77 -10.90 12.56
C ALA A 423 -12.80 -10.03 13.31
N ARG A 424 -13.65 -10.58 14.17
CA ARG A 424 -14.81 -9.88 14.77
C ARG A 424 -15.71 -9.13 13.76
N CYS A 425 -15.43 -9.25 12.48
CA CYS A 425 -16.19 -8.66 11.37
C CYS A 425 -16.19 -9.65 10.20
N VAL A 426 -17.33 -9.81 9.55
CA VAL A 426 -17.50 -10.62 8.33
C VAL A 426 -18.28 -9.84 7.30
N TYR A 427 -18.11 -10.15 6.03
CA TYR A 427 -18.92 -9.56 4.99
C TYR A 427 -20.34 -10.13 5.03
N VAL A 428 -21.33 -9.27 4.88
CA VAL A 428 -22.76 -9.68 4.88
C VAL A 428 -23.01 -10.76 3.85
N HIS A 429 -22.44 -10.63 2.66
CA HIS A 429 -22.60 -11.61 1.57
C HIS A 429 -22.00 -12.98 1.91
N GLU A 430 -20.89 -13.05 2.67
CA GLU A 430 -20.28 -14.32 3.07
C GLU A 430 -21.19 -15.07 4.04
N VAL A 431 -21.78 -14.35 5.00
CA VAL A 431 -22.78 -14.91 5.93
C VAL A 431 -24.04 -15.32 5.17
N GLN A 432 -24.56 -14.49 4.26
CA GLN A 432 -25.73 -14.81 3.45
C GLN A 432 -25.47 -16.01 2.53
N HIS A 433 -24.30 -16.06 1.88
CA HIS A 433 -23.94 -17.18 1.01
C HIS A 433 -23.85 -18.48 1.80
N TYR A 434 -23.24 -18.44 2.98
CA TYR A 434 -23.15 -19.58 3.87
C TYR A 434 -24.54 -20.07 4.31
N LEU A 435 -25.39 -19.17 4.77
CA LEU A 435 -26.75 -19.49 5.23
C LEU A 435 -27.62 -20.06 4.09
N ARG A 436 -27.56 -19.48 2.90
CA ARG A 436 -28.22 -20.02 1.69
C ARG A 436 -27.75 -21.43 1.34
N LYS A 437 -26.44 -21.67 1.38
CA LYS A 437 -25.85 -22.96 1.06
C LYS A 437 -26.22 -24.06 2.07
N LYS A 438 -26.33 -23.70 3.35
CA LYS A 438 -26.60 -24.65 4.44
C LYS A 438 -28.08 -24.92 4.67
N PHE A 439 -28.91 -23.89 4.59
CA PHE A 439 -30.32 -23.94 4.98
C PHE A 439 -31.31 -23.73 3.84
N HIS A 440 -30.83 -23.47 2.61
CA HIS A 440 -31.61 -23.18 1.41
C HIS A 440 -32.59 -22.00 1.55
N GLU A 441 -32.37 -21.11 2.53
CA GLU A 441 -33.22 -19.95 2.84
C GLU A 441 -32.41 -18.67 3.00
N ASP A 442 -33.08 -17.53 2.72
CA ASP A 442 -32.54 -16.18 2.98
C ASP A 442 -32.79 -15.81 4.43
N TYR A 443 -31.93 -16.25 5.36
CA TYR A 443 -32.08 -15.99 6.79
C TYR A 443 -31.81 -14.53 7.18
N LEU A 444 -31.01 -13.80 6.44
CA LEU A 444 -30.83 -12.38 6.65
C LEU A 444 -31.95 -11.58 5.95
N ARG A 445 -33.07 -11.39 6.64
CA ARG A 445 -34.13 -10.48 6.19
C ARG A 445 -33.73 -9.04 6.47
N ILE A 446 -32.82 -8.51 5.65
CA ILE A 446 -32.27 -7.14 5.76
C ILE A 446 -33.40 -6.08 5.79
N ASN A 447 -34.54 -6.39 5.19
CA ASN A 447 -35.72 -5.48 5.17
C ASN A 447 -36.46 -5.39 6.51
N GLU A 448 -36.29 -6.31 7.44
CA GLU A 448 -36.96 -6.24 8.78
C GLU A 448 -36.21 -5.31 9.75
N TRP A 449 -34.96 -5.00 9.48
CA TRP A 449 -34.17 -4.02 10.22
C TRP A 449 -34.49 -2.56 9.84
N LYS A 450 -35.36 -2.35 8.84
CA LYS A 450 -35.87 -1.03 8.43
C LYS A 450 -37.15 -0.65 9.17
N LYS A 451 -37.65 -1.47 10.06
CA LYS A 451 -38.77 -1.17 10.97
C LYS A 451 -38.22 -1.04 12.37
#